data_f84bbfa6f558445d93052332507afec0
#
_entry.id   f84bbfa6f558445d93052332507afec0
#
_cell.length_a   1.000
_cell.length_b   1.000
_cell.length_c   1.000
_cell.angle_alpha   90.00
_cell.angle_beta   90.00
_cell.angle_gamma   90.00
#
_symmetry.space_group_name_H-M   'P 1'
#
loop_
_entity.id
_entity.type
_entity.pdbx_description
1 polymer ?
#
loop_
_entity_poly.entity_id
_entity_poly.type
_entity_poly.pdbx_seq_one_letter_code
_entity_poly.pdbx_strand_id
1 'polypeptide(L)'
;MTTEAIQAAVDRNEITVSEEGVEGASRVIELAAGRDAFTYDNLLPPDLAAAVELINQEDPADALTATLIFLVGCAGLLKLGNRVKCSARYSVPMNLFIASVGPTGLSKTGHTTKLIDAPSAHIRLDSKQHHEKEVAKWEQECKAIKKRDDRPPRPLPLYPHVKQYTPEALDVGLPHYETKGLGALIKREEFSALLRAMDADIKRGCGTAEGQFLELFDGGGNTSYGVVAGARHYDASMVSVFGNIQPSSAFSTASPQVPKSQCHCVPVV
;
A
#
# COMPACT_ATOMS: atom_id res chain seq x y z
N MET A 1 20.66 -20.63 -7.58
CA MET A 1 20.58 -22.01 -8.12
C MET A 1 20.05 -21.87 -9.55
N THR A 2 20.73 -22.44 -10.54
CA THR A 2 20.32 -22.35 -11.94
C THR A 2 19.27 -23.42 -12.26
N THR A 3 18.46 -23.23 -13.30
CA THR A 3 17.49 -24.23 -13.79
C THR A 3 18.15 -25.58 -14.05
N GLU A 4 19.38 -25.57 -14.59
CA GLU A 4 20.19 -26.76 -14.82
C GLU A 4 20.55 -27.50 -13.52
N ALA A 5 20.82 -26.77 -12.42
CA ALA A 5 21.11 -27.38 -11.13
C ALA A 5 19.87 -28.05 -10.52
N ILE A 6 18.69 -27.48 -10.73
CA ILE A 6 17.41 -28.08 -10.29
C ILE A 6 17.15 -29.34 -11.11
N GLN A 7 17.27 -29.26 -12.44
CA GLN A 7 17.07 -30.42 -13.32
C GLN A 7 18.05 -31.55 -12.98
N ALA A 8 19.33 -31.23 -12.77
CA ALA A 8 20.32 -32.22 -12.36
C ALA A 8 20.00 -32.89 -11.02
N ALA A 9 19.38 -32.18 -10.07
CA ALA A 9 18.96 -32.74 -8.77
C ALA A 9 17.72 -33.64 -8.95
N VAL A 10 16.79 -33.28 -9.84
CA VAL A 10 15.64 -34.13 -10.20
C VAL A 10 16.12 -35.40 -10.88
N ASP A 11 17.03 -35.28 -11.84
CA ASP A 11 17.60 -36.43 -12.58
C ASP A 11 18.37 -37.40 -11.67
N ARG A 12 18.98 -36.88 -10.59
CA ARG A 12 19.63 -37.71 -9.55
C ARG A 12 18.66 -38.31 -8.52
N ASN A 13 17.36 -38.08 -8.66
CA ASN A 13 16.34 -38.52 -7.72
C ASN A 13 16.53 -38.00 -6.29
N GLU A 14 17.26 -36.88 -6.15
CA GLU A 14 17.50 -36.19 -4.87
C GLU A 14 16.29 -35.33 -4.46
N ILE A 15 15.50 -34.90 -5.45
CA ILE A 15 14.30 -34.07 -5.27
C ILE A 15 13.21 -34.61 -6.17
N THR A 16 12.04 -34.90 -5.63
CA THR A 16 10.84 -35.18 -6.45
C THR A 16 10.05 -33.85 -6.58
N VAL A 17 10.11 -33.25 -7.77
CA VAL A 17 9.39 -32.00 -8.07
C VAL A 17 8.39 -32.31 -9.17
N SER A 18 7.13 -31.84 -9.02
CA SER A 18 6.13 -31.94 -10.08
C SER A 18 6.55 -31.02 -11.26
N GLU A 19 6.07 -31.33 -12.47
CA GLU A 19 6.31 -30.47 -13.65
C GLU A 19 5.92 -29.01 -13.39
N GLU A 20 4.78 -28.78 -12.73
CA GLU A 20 4.34 -27.45 -12.27
C GLU A 20 5.34 -26.78 -11.31
N GLY A 21 5.98 -27.57 -10.45
CA GLY A 21 7.02 -27.07 -9.53
C GLY A 21 8.29 -26.65 -10.25
N VAL A 22 8.70 -27.35 -11.32
CA VAL A 22 9.85 -26.98 -12.15
C VAL A 22 9.55 -25.70 -12.93
N GLU A 23 8.36 -25.61 -13.54
CA GLU A 23 7.93 -24.42 -14.27
C GLU A 23 7.85 -23.19 -13.35
N GLY A 24 7.26 -23.35 -12.15
CA GLY A 24 7.21 -22.30 -11.14
C GLY A 24 8.60 -21.82 -10.71
N ALA A 25 9.53 -22.75 -10.46
CA ALA A 25 10.91 -22.40 -10.10
C ALA A 25 11.65 -21.67 -11.24
N SER A 26 11.47 -22.11 -12.48
CA SER A 26 12.03 -21.44 -13.67
C SER A 26 11.52 -20.02 -13.79
N ARG A 27 10.23 -19.81 -13.63
CA ARG A 27 9.61 -18.47 -13.68
C ARG A 27 10.14 -17.55 -12.58
N VAL A 28 10.33 -18.06 -11.36
CA VAL A 28 10.93 -17.28 -10.25
C VAL A 28 12.37 -16.87 -10.58
N ILE A 29 13.16 -17.77 -11.18
CA ILE A 29 14.54 -17.47 -11.61
C ILE A 29 14.55 -16.39 -12.68
N GLU A 30 13.67 -16.49 -13.69
CA GLU A 30 13.55 -15.47 -14.75
C GLU A 30 13.14 -14.10 -14.19
N LEU A 31 12.17 -14.07 -13.27
CA LEU A 31 11.76 -12.83 -12.61
C LEU A 31 12.89 -12.24 -11.77
N ALA A 32 13.66 -13.07 -11.07
CA ALA A 32 14.81 -12.62 -10.28
C ALA A 32 15.91 -12.04 -11.20
N ALA A 33 16.21 -12.71 -12.32
CA ALA A 33 17.17 -12.20 -13.30
C ALA A 33 16.73 -10.88 -13.94
N GLY A 34 15.42 -10.74 -14.24
CA GLY A 34 14.86 -9.47 -14.72
C GLY A 34 14.96 -8.34 -13.70
N ARG A 35 14.77 -8.66 -12.41
CA ARG A 35 14.94 -7.71 -11.31
C ARG A 35 16.39 -7.25 -11.19
N ASP A 36 17.35 -8.16 -11.28
CA ASP A 36 18.78 -7.84 -11.15
C ASP A 36 19.30 -6.98 -12.33
N ALA A 37 18.65 -7.08 -13.50
CA ALA A 37 18.96 -6.27 -14.67
C ALA A 37 18.25 -4.89 -14.66
N PHE A 38 17.36 -4.64 -13.69
CA PHE A 38 16.62 -3.38 -13.59
C PHE A 38 17.52 -2.23 -13.14
N THR A 39 17.41 -1.09 -13.85
CA THR A 39 18.05 0.17 -13.49
C THR A 39 17.00 1.26 -13.25
N TYR A 40 17.35 2.32 -12.53
CA TYR A 40 16.43 3.41 -12.21
C TYR A 40 15.84 4.08 -13.46
N ASP A 41 16.63 4.19 -14.54
CA ASP A 41 16.22 4.80 -15.81
C ASP A 41 15.14 4.00 -16.57
N ASN A 42 14.86 2.77 -16.15
CA ASN A 42 13.79 1.97 -16.75
C ASN A 42 12.39 2.56 -16.48
N LEU A 43 12.20 3.25 -15.33
CA LEU A 43 10.92 3.80 -14.93
C LEU A 43 10.96 5.30 -14.58
N LEU A 44 12.12 5.84 -14.23
CA LEU A 44 12.24 7.22 -13.78
C LEU A 44 12.91 8.10 -14.83
N PRO A 45 12.50 9.37 -14.97
CA PRO A 45 13.28 10.38 -15.68
C PRO A 45 14.69 10.49 -15.11
N PRO A 46 15.71 10.85 -15.91
CA PRO A 46 17.13 10.84 -15.50
C PRO A 46 17.42 11.58 -14.19
N ASP A 47 16.85 12.78 -14.01
CA ASP A 47 17.05 13.57 -12.79
C ASP A 47 16.49 12.88 -11.55
N LEU A 48 15.33 12.24 -11.66
CA LEU A 48 14.72 11.47 -10.56
C LEU A 48 15.46 10.16 -10.34
N ALA A 49 15.90 9.49 -11.40
CA ALA A 49 16.71 8.28 -11.31
C ALA A 49 17.99 8.56 -10.51
N ALA A 50 18.74 9.60 -10.86
CA ALA A 50 19.95 10.02 -10.15
C ALA A 50 19.67 10.40 -8.68
N ALA A 51 18.54 11.08 -8.39
CA ALA A 51 18.17 11.44 -7.03
C ALA A 51 17.82 10.22 -6.18
N VAL A 52 17.04 9.28 -6.71
CA VAL A 52 16.68 8.03 -5.99
C VAL A 52 17.89 7.15 -5.77
N GLU A 53 18.78 7.03 -6.77
CA GLU A 53 20.04 6.30 -6.68
C GLU A 53 20.92 6.89 -5.56
N LEU A 54 21.10 8.21 -5.55
CA LEU A 54 21.91 8.89 -4.51
C LEU A 54 21.34 8.63 -3.11
N ILE A 55 20.02 8.75 -2.92
CA ILE A 55 19.37 8.48 -1.64
C ILE A 55 19.57 7.00 -1.23
N ASN A 56 19.55 6.08 -2.19
CA ASN A 56 19.67 4.64 -1.93
C ASN A 56 21.11 4.20 -1.60
N GLN A 57 22.14 5.00 -1.93
CA GLN A 57 23.55 4.63 -1.68
C GLN A 57 23.90 4.44 -0.19
N GLU A 58 23.24 5.16 0.71
CA GLU A 58 23.53 5.07 2.16
C GLU A 58 23.02 3.78 2.82
N ASP A 59 21.97 3.18 2.26
CA ASP A 59 21.33 1.96 2.80
C ASP A 59 20.69 1.22 1.62
N PRO A 60 21.50 0.47 0.86
CA PRO A 60 21.10 0.04 -0.47
C PRO A 60 20.02 -1.05 -0.45
N ALA A 61 18.90 -0.76 -1.11
CA ALA A 61 17.97 -1.74 -1.65
C ALA A 61 18.33 -2.05 -3.11
N ASP A 62 17.78 -3.09 -3.70
CA ASP A 62 17.85 -3.25 -5.15
C ASP A 62 17.12 -2.10 -5.86
N ALA A 63 17.56 -1.76 -7.08
CA ALA A 63 17.06 -0.60 -7.81
C ALA A 63 15.54 -0.63 -8.06
N LEU A 64 14.97 -1.80 -8.32
CA LEU A 64 13.52 -1.96 -8.51
C LEU A 64 12.76 -1.66 -7.21
N THR A 65 13.18 -2.24 -6.10
CA THR A 65 12.57 -2.01 -4.78
C THR A 65 12.63 -0.53 -4.40
N ALA A 66 13.79 0.12 -4.54
CA ALA A 66 13.93 1.56 -4.25
C ALA A 66 13.02 2.41 -5.14
N THR A 67 12.96 2.12 -6.44
CA THR A 67 12.08 2.80 -7.40
C THR A 67 10.60 2.64 -7.02
N LEU A 68 10.15 1.44 -6.72
CA LEU A 68 8.76 1.17 -6.36
C LEU A 68 8.36 1.84 -5.03
N ILE A 69 9.26 1.87 -4.03
CA ILE A 69 9.03 2.60 -2.78
C ILE A 69 8.87 4.10 -3.05
N PHE A 70 9.73 4.68 -3.89
CA PHE A 70 9.63 6.08 -4.27
C PHE A 70 8.33 6.37 -5.03
N LEU A 71 7.98 5.55 -6.02
CA LEU A 71 6.76 5.73 -6.82
C LEU A 71 5.49 5.63 -5.98
N VAL A 72 5.40 4.70 -5.03
CA VAL A 72 4.21 4.62 -4.15
C VAL A 72 4.13 5.80 -3.20
N GLY A 73 5.27 6.36 -2.78
CA GLY A 73 5.33 7.61 -2.04
C GLY A 73 4.75 8.78 -2.85
N CYS A 74 5.15 8.90 -4.12
CA CYS A 74 4.60 9.90 -5.04
C CYS A 74 3.10 9.69 -5.28
N ALA A 75 2.67 8.43 -5.52
CA ALA A 75 1.27 8.10 -5.76
C ALA A 75 0.37 8.50 -4.59
N GLY A 76 0.84 8.35 -3.34
CA GLY A 76 0.13 8.78 -2.14
C GLY A 76 -0.04 10.29 -2.00
N LEU A 77 0.71 11.10 -2.76
CA LEU A 77 0.61 12.55 -2.78
C LEU A 77 -0.24 13.08 -3.96
N LEU A 78 -0.66 12.21 -4.85
CA LEU A 78 -1.50 12.60 -5.99
C LEU A 78 -2.89 13.04 -5.51
N LYS A 79 -3.45 14.00 -6.21
CA LYS A 79 -4.82 14.46 -5.97
C LYS A 79 -5.82 13.51 -6.56
N LEU A 80 -7.00 13.47 -5.96
CA LEU A 80 -8.16 12.78 -6.50
C LEU A 80 -8.43 13.19 -7.95
N GLY A 81 -8.81 12.24 -8.79
CA GLY A 81 -9.10 12.47 -10.21
C GLY A 81 -7.90 12.26 -11.14
N ASN A 82 -6.67 12.07 -10.62
CA ASN A 82 -5.55 11.67 -11.46
C ASN A 82 -5.73 10.23 -11.94
N ARG A 83 -5.78 10.04 -13.25
CA ARG A 83 -6.03 8.73 -13.88
C ARG A 83 -5.10 8.51 -15.07
N VAL A 84 -4.69 7.26 -15.25
CA VAL A 84 -3.97 6.81 -16.46
C VAL A 84 -5.00 6.34 -17.47
N LYS A 85 -4.97 6.91 -18.67
CA LYS A 85 -5.82 6.49 -19.77
C LYS A 85 -5.15 5.31 -20.50
N CYS A 86 -5.63 4.11 -20.25
CA CYS A 86 -5.11 2.90 -20.88
C CYS A 86 -5.65 2.70 -22.30
N SER A 87 -6.89 3.17 -22.57
CA SER A 87 -7.50 3.14 -23.90
C SER A 87 -8.49 4.27 -24.06
N ALA A 88 -9.16 4.37 -25.23
CA ALA A 88 -10.20 5.38 -25.47
C ALA A 88 -11.37 5.30 -24.47
N ARG A 89 -11.64 4.12 -23.93
CA ARG A 89 -12.79 3.84 -23.05
C ARG A 89 -12.40 3.36 -21.66
N TYR A 90 -11.09 3.20 -21.36
CA TYR A 90 -10.64 2.64 -20.10
C TYR A 90 -9.55 3.50 -19.47
N SER A 91 -9.77 3.88 -18.23
CA SER A 91 -8.79 4.59 -17.41
C SER A 91 -8.78 4.03 -16.00
N VAL A 92 -7.60 4.01 -15.38
CA VAL A 92 -7.40 3.54 -14.01
C VAL A 92 -6.90 4.68 -13.12
N PRO A 93 -7.20 4.67 -11.82
CA PRO A 93 -6.60 5.63 -10.90
C PRO A 93 -5.08 5.44 -10.86
N MET A 94 -4.35 6.48 -10.50
CA MET A 94 -2.88 6.44 -10.36
C MET A 94 -2.43 6.01 -8.96
N ASN A 95 -3.26 5.29 -8.22
CA ASN A 95 -2.89 4.69 -6.95
C ASN A 95 -2.03 3.43 -7.17
N LEU A 96 -1.18 3.12 -6.18
CA LEU A 96 -0.31 1.95 -6.21
C LEU A 96 -0.46 1.15 -4.92
N PHE A 97 -0.57 -0.18 -5.05
CA PHE A 97 -0.61 -1.12 -3.94
C PHE A 97 0.64 -1.99 -4.02
N ILE A 98 1.57 -1.78 -3.09
CA ILE A 98 2.90 -2.41 -3.12
C ILE A 98 3.21 -3.06 -1.79
N ALA A 99 3.61 -4.33 -1.82
CA ALA A 99 4.16 -5.04 -0.68
C ALA A 99 5.64 -5.36 -0.94
N SER A 100 6.52 -4.84 -0.09
CA SER A 100 7.95 -5.18 -0.13
C SER A 100 8.20 -6.42 0.71
N VAL A 101 8.54 -7.53 0.06
CA VAL A 101 8.81 -8.81 0.71
C VAL A 101 10.30 -8.98 0.92
N GLY A 102 10.74 -9.16 2.17
CA GLY A 102 12.15 -9.35 2.46
C GLY A 102 12.40 -9.88 3.87
N PRO A 103 13.55 -10.53 4.12
CA PRO A 103 13.90 -11.05 5.43
C PRO A 103 14.02 -9.96 6.50
N THR A 104 13.99 -10.38 7.75
CA THR A 104 14.26 -9.50 8.89
C THR A 104 15.72 -9.02 8.82
N GLY A 105 15.96 -7.75 9.16
CA GLY A 105 17.30 -7.16 9.15
C GLY A 105 17.71 -6.44 7.86
N LEU A 106 16.95 -6.60 6.76
CA LEU A 106 17.04 -5.64 5.66
C LEU A 106 16.37 -4.35 6.11
N SER A 107 17.06 -3.24 6.07
CA SER A 107 16.68 -1.91 6.55
C SER A 107 15.38 -1.34 5.91
N LYS A 108 14.31 -2.17 5.87
CA LYS A 108 13.03 -1.84 5.21
C LYS A 108 12.44 -0.52 5.70
N THR A 109 12.53 -0.27 7.00
CA THR A 109 12.08 1.00 7.61
C THR A 109 12.99 2.15 7.20
N GLY A 110 14.30 1.91 7.04
CA GLY A 110 15.26 2.90 6.54
C GLY A 110 14.91 3.37 5.14
N HIS A 111 14.64 2.45 4.23
CA HIS A 111 14.24 2.77 2.85
C HIS A 111 12.95 3.61 2.80
N THR A 112 11.91 3.23 3.56
CA THR A 112 10.67 4.03 3.60
C THR A 112 10.87 5.41 4.20
N THR A 113 11.73 5.52 5.21
CA THR A 113 12.06 6.82 5.81
C THR A 113 12.75 7.74 4.81
N LYS A 114 13.72 7.23 4.05
CA LYS A 114 14.50 8.01 3.09
C LYS A 114 13.73 8.33 1.80
N LEU A 115 12.99 7.36 1.27
CA LEU A 115 12.34 7.47 -0.04
C LEU A 115 10.90 7.99 0.01
N ILE A 116 10.23 7.93 1.18
CA ILE A 116 8.86 8.42 1.36
C ILE A 116 8.81 9.55 2.40
N ASP A 117 9.27 9.28 3.64
CA ASP A 117 9.03 10.20 4.76
C ASP A 117 9.84 11.49 4.65
N ALA A 118 11.10 11.41 4.27
CA ALA A 118 11.97 12.57 4.15
C ALA A 118 11.56 13.51 3.00
N PRO A 119 11.32 13.02 1.77
CA PRO A 119 10.86 13.88 0.68
C PRO A 119 9.51 14.57 0.95
N SER A 120 8.61 13.89 1.67
CA SER A 120 7.26 14.41 1.99
C SER A 120 7.17 15.16 3.33
N ALA A 121 8.28 15.36 4.03
CA ALA A 121 8.26 15.93 5.39
C ALA A 121 7.62 17.33 5.44
N HIS A 122 7.90 18.19 4.46
CA HIS A 122 7.33 19.53 4.37
C HIS A 122 5.81 19.49 4.15
N ILE A 123 5.29 18.60 3.30
CA ILE A 123 3.85 18.44 3.05
C ILE A 123 3.14 17.99 4.31
N ARG A 124 3.73 17.07 5.08
CA ARG A 124 3.17 16.63 6.36
C ARG A 124 3.15 17.74 7.40
N LEU A 125 4.18 18.57 7.44
CA LEU A 125 4.24 19.73 8.34
C LEU A 125 3.16 20.75 7.98
N ASP A 126 3.00 21.07 6.71
CA ASP A 126 1.97 21.98 6.22
C ASP A 126 0.56 21.47 6.54
N SER A 127 0.32 20.17 6.33
CA SER A 127 -0.96 19.53 6.68
C SER A 127 -1.26 19.62 8.18
N LYS A 128 -0.24 19.45 9.03
CA LYS A 128 -0.37 19.60 10.48
C LYS A 128 -0.72 21.02 10.87
N GLN A 129 0.02 22.01 10.36
CA GLN A 129 -0.22 23.43 10.63
C GLN A 129 -1.62 23.87 10.15
N HIS A 130 -2.04 23.37 8.98
CA HIS A 130 -3.37 23.66 8.46
C HIS A 130 -4.46 23.10 9.40
N HIS A 131 -4.32 21.86 9.82
CA HIS A 131 -5.25 21.24 10.77
C HIS A 131 -5.31 21.99 12.11
N GLU A 132 -4.16 22.40 12.67
CA GLU A 132 -4.11 23.19 13.90
C GLU A 132 -4.87 24.53 13.77
N LYS A 133 -4.78 25.18 12.61
CA LYS A 133 -5.55 26.40 12.30
C LYS A 133 -7.05 26.14 12.20
N GLU A 134 -7.45 25.04 11.53
CA GLU A 134 -8.86 24.65 11.43
C GLU A 134 -9.45 24.32 12.80
N VAL A 135 -8.71 23.61 13.66
CA VAL A 135 -9.14 23.30 15.03
C VAL A 135 -9.28 24.57 15.87
N ALA A 136 -8.32 25.50 15.80
CA ALA A 136 -8.40 26.75 16.54
C ALA A 136 -9.61 27.60 16.12
N LYS A 137 -9.91 27.63 14.80
CA LYS A 137 -11.11 28.29 14.27
C LYS A 137 -12.39 27.62 14.79
N TRP A 138 -12.46 26.31 14.72
CA TRP A 138 -13.58 25.51 15.24
C TRP A 138 -13.80 25.74 16.73
N GLU A 139 -12.74 25.81 17.55
CA GLU A 139 -12.84 26.11 18.97
C GLU A 139 -13.42 27.51 19.26
N GLN A 140 -13.06 28.51 18.44
CA GLN A 140 -13.62 29.85 18.53
C GLN A 140 -15.12 29.84 18.17
N GLU A 141 -15.52 29.17 17.10
CA GLU A 141 -16.90 29.03 16.72
C GLU A 141 -17.73 28.32 17.80
N CYS A 142 -17.20 27.25 18.40
CA CYS A 142 -17.84 26.50 19.47
C CYS A 142 -18.05 27.32 20.75
N LYS A 143 -17.22 28.33 21.05
CA LYS A 143 -17.41 29.22 22.22
C LYS A 143 -18.68 30.07 22.11
N ALA A 144 -19.11 30.39 20.88
CA ALA A 144 -20.33 31.15 20.65
C ALA A 144 -21.61 30.28 20.78
N ILE A 145 -21.48 28.95 20.73
CA ILE A 145 -22.60 28.01 20.70
C ILE A 145 -22.81 27.42 22.11
N LYS A 146 -23.91 27.80 22.75
CA LYS A 146 -24.22 27.39 24.14
C LYS A 146 -24.57 25.90 24.26
N LYS A 147 -25.32 25.35 23.29
CA LYS A 147 -25.73 23.94 23.30
C LYS A 147 -24.68 23.10 22.62
N ARG A 148 -24.28 21.99 23.22
CA ARG A 148 -23.26 21.09 22.70
C ARG A 148 -23.69 20.40 21.41
N ASP A 149 -24.95 20.06 21.27
CA ASP A 149 -25.53 19.35 20.14
C ASP A 149 -25.62 20.22 18.87
N ASP A 150 -25.60 21.56 19.01
CA ASP A 150 -25.61 22.51 17.88
C ASP A 150 -24.18 22.80 17.35
N ARG A 151 -23.13 22.25 17.98
CA ARG A 151 -21.75 22.50 17.58
C ARG A 151 -21.42 21.75 16.29
N PRO A 152 -20.71 22.39 15.34
CA PRO A 152 -20.26 21.71 14.15
C PRO A 152 -19.29 20.56 14.52
N PRO A 153 -19.18 19.52 13.68
CA PRO A 153 -18.24 18.44 13.90
C PRO A 153 -16.80 18.97 13.93
N ARG A 154 -15.98 18.36 14.80
CA ARG A 154 -14.57 18.73 14.89
C ARG A 154 -13.85 18.41 13.57
N PRO A 155 -13.01 19.32 13.05
CA PRO A 155 -12.19 19.04 11.87
C PRO A 155 -11.34 17.79 12.05
N LEU A 156 -11.29 16.94 11.02
CA LEU A 156 -10.44 15.75 11.00
C LEU A 156 -9.07 16.09 10.41
N PRO A 157 -7.98 15.51 10.96
CA PRO A 157 -6.66 15.66 10.38
C PRO A 157 -6.56 14.89 9.06
N LEU A 158 -6.28 15.58 7.97
CA LEU A 158 -6.05 14.98 6.66
C LEU A 158 -4.55 14.95 6.36
N TYR A 159 -3.89 13.88 6.78
CA TYR A 159 -2.47 13.69 6.53
C TYR A 159 -2.25 12.86 5.26
N PRO A 160 -1.23 13.20 4.44
CA PRO A 160 -0.93 12.41 3.24
C PRO A 160 -0.50 10.98 3.56
N HIS A 161 0.01 10.73 4.78
CA HIS A 161 0.42 9.41 5.23
C HIS A 161 -0.41 8.94 6.43
N VAL A 162 -1.04 7.78 6.28
CA VAL A 162 -1.83 7.11 7.33
C VAL A 162 -1.10 5.84 7.76
N LYS A 163 -0.67 5.76 9.02
CA LYS A 163 0.08 4.61 9.54
C LYS A 163 -0.83 3.50 10.08
N GLN A 164 -1.93 3.88 10.71
CA GLN A 164 -2.89 2.95 11.31
C GLN A 164 -4.30 3.40 10.98
N TYR A 165 -5.12 2.46 10.59
CA TYR A 165 -6.54 2.68 10.36
C TYR A 165 -7.32 1.40 10.69
N THR A 166 -8.59 1.58 11.04
CA THR A 166 -9.61 0.52 10.95
C THR A 166 -10.50 0.82 9.75
N PRO A 167 -11.20 -0.17 9.18
CA PRO A 167 -12.16 0.06 8.10
C PRO A 167 -13.12 1.21 8.41
N GLU A 168 -13.65 1.26 9.64
CA GLU A 168 -14.58 2.29 10.09
C GLU A 168 -13.93 3.68 10.17
N ALA A 169 -12.67 3.75 10.62
CA ALA A 169 -11.94 5.01 10.66
C ALA A 169 -11.62 5.53 9.26
N LEU A 170 -11.36 4.63 8.32
CA LEU A 170 -11.15 4.97 6.92
C LEU A 170 -12.45 5.51 6.30
N ASP A 171 -13.59 4.86 6.52
CA ASP A 171 -14.91 5.32 6.10
C ASP A 171 -15.27 6.72 6.64
N VAL A 172 -14.76 7.08 7.82
CA VAL A 172 -14.91 8.46 8.36
C VAL A 172 -14.03 9.45 7.59
N GLY A 173 -12.82 9.05 7.24
CA GLY A 173 -11.83 9.93 6.63
C GLY A 173 -12.06 10.18 5.15
N LEU A 174 -12.39 9.14 4.38
CA LEU A 174 -12.46 9.21 2.90
C LEU A 174 -13.38 10.30 2.35
N PRO A 175 -14.60 10.52 2.86
CA PRO A 175 -15.44 11.64 2.41
C PRO A 175 -14.75 13.01 2.58
N HIS A 176 -13.92 13.16 3.61
CA HIS A 176 -13.18 14.41 3.81
C HIS A 176 -12.00 14.55 2.84
N TYR A 177 -11.28 13.43 2.54
CA TYR A 177 -10.26 13.44 1.49
C TYR A 177 -10.86 13.78 0.13
N GLU A 178 -12.00 13.19 -0.20
CA GLU A 178 -12.74 13.49 -1.43
C GLU A 178 -13.14 14.96 -1.53
N THR A 179 -13.79 15.51 -0.49
CA THR A 179 -14.22 16.92 -0.44
C THR A 179 -13.05 17.89 -0.66
N LYS A 180 -11.83 17.52 -0.22
CA LYS A 180 -10.63 18.34 -0.40
C LYS A 180 -9.86 17.98 -1.69
N GLY A 181 -10.31 16.97 -2.45
CA GLY A 181 -9.65 16.48 -3.66
C GLY A 181 -8.27 15.89 -3.39
N LEU A 182 -8.05 15.28 -2.22
CA LEU A 182 -6.77 14.75 -1.78
C LEU A 182 -6.68 13.24 -1.94
N GLY A 183 -5.46 12.75 -2.14
CA GLY A 183 -5.12 11.34 -1.98
C GLY A 183 -4.48 11.06 -0.62
N ALA A 184 -4.25 9.79 -0.34
CA ALA A 184 -3.57 9.32 0.86
C ALA A 184 -2.69 8.10 0.58
N LEU A 185 -1.61 7.95 1.36
CA LEU A 185 -0.79 6.74 1.42
C LEU A 185 -1.03 6.02 2.74
N ILE A 186 -1.54 4.81 2.68
CA ILE A 186 -1.55 3.87 3.81
C ILE A 186 -0.17 3.22 3.86
N LYS A 187 0.61 3.55 4.89
CA LYS A 187 1.96 3.02 5.07
C LYS A 187 2.02 2.10 6.28
N ARG A 188 2.29 0.81 6.07
CA ARG A 188 2.40 -0.20 7.11
C ARG A 188 3.82 -0.73 7.24
N GLU A 189 4.38 -0.68 8.44
CA GLU A 189 5.68 -1.30 8.72
C GLU A 189 5.58 -2.82 8.76
N GLU A 190 4.43 -3.35 9.20
CA GLU A 190 4.12 -4.77 9.22
C GLU A 190 2.80 -5.02 8.46
N PHE A 191 2.93 -5.39 7.17
CA PHE A 191 1.77 -5.59 6.30
C PHE A 191 0.99 -6.86 6.63
N SER A 192 1.67 -7.87 7.18
CA SER A 192 1.03 -9.12 7.61
C SER A 192 -0.05 -8.90 8.69
N ALA A 193 0.06 -7.86 9.50
CA ALA A 193 -0.96 -7.51 10.47
C ALA A 193 -2.27 -7.05 9.80
N LEU A 194 -2.17 -6.32 8.68
CA LEU A 194 -3.33 -5.92 7.89
C LEU A 194 -4.00 -7.15 7.26
N LEU A 195 -3.22 -8.01 6.60
CA LEU A 195 -3.74 -9.23 5.99
C LEU A 195 -4.44 -10.14 7.01
N ARG A 196 -3.82 -10.34 8.18
CA ARG A 196 -4.45 -11.11 9.28
C ARG A 196 -5.75 -10.49 9.80
N ALA A 197 -5.83 -9.16 9.83
CA ALA A 197 -7.06 -8.48 10.22
C ALA A 197 -8.19 -8.73 9.20
N MET A 198 -7.87 -8.71 7.90
CA MET A 198 -8.80 -9.04 6.82
C MET A 198 -9.26 -10.51 6.92
N ASP A 199 -8.33 -11.46 7.11
CA ASP A 199 -8.65 -12.87 7.31
C ASP A 199 -9.56 -13.12 8.54
N ALA A 200 -9.33 -12.38 9.62
CA ALA A 200 -10.14 -12.48 10.82
C ALA A 200 -11.56 -11.94 10.59
N ASP A 201 -11.70 -10.90 9.77
CA ASP A 201 -12.99 -10.32 9.40
C ASP A 201 -13.80 -11.30 8.51
N ILE A 202 -13.16 -11.93 7.53
CA ILE A 202 -13.74 -12.99 6.70
C ILE A 202 -14.22 -14.16 7.57
N LYS A 203 -13.40 -14.62 8.53
CA LYS A 203 -13.76 -15.73 9.42
C LYS A 203 -14.94 -15.41 10.34
N ARG A 204 -15.18 -14.13 10.64
CA ARG A 204 -16.37 -13.67 11.38
C ARG A 204 -17.61 -13.54 10.49
N GLY A 205 -17.48 -13.81 9.18
CA GLY A 205 -18.58 -13.69 8.23
C GLY A 205 -18.92 -12.27 7.80
N CYS A 206 -18.06 -11.31 8.13
CA CYS A 206 -18.26 -9.90 7.76
C CYS A 206 -17.72 -9.61 6.36
N GLY A 207 -16.47 -10.01 6.04
CA GLY A 207 -15.84 -9.85 4.72
C GLY A 207 -15.74 -8.40 4.18
N THR A 208 -16.08 -7.43 5.00
CA THR A 208 -16.20 -6.01 4.61
C THR A 208 -14.85 -5.36 4.36
N ALA A 209 -13.83 -5.77 5.11
CA ALA A 209 -12.48 -5.18 4.99
C ALA A 209 -11.81 -5.51 3.66
N GLU A 210 -11.98 -6.74 3.15
CA GLU A 210 -11.45 -7.15 1.84
C GLU A 210 -12.16 -6.39 0.72
N GLY A 211 -13.50 -6.35 0.73
CA GLY A 211 -14.29 -5.60 -0.24
C GLY A 211 -13.91 -4.13 -0.29
N GLN A 212 -13.77 -3.48 0.86
CA GLN A 212 -13.32 -2.10 0.95
C GLN A 212 -11.91 -1.91 0.36
N PHE A 213 -11.00 -2.85 0.60
CA PHE A 213 -9.64 -2.78 0.07
C PHE A 213 -9.60 -2.88 -1.46
N LEU A 214 -10.45 -3.73 -2.05
CA LEU A 214 -10.61 -3.83 -3.51
C LEU A 214 -11.23 -2.57 -4.10
N GLU A 215 -12.25 -1.99 -3.45
CA GLU A 215 -12.86 -0.71 -3.86
C GLU A 215 -11.84 0.42 -3.85
N LEU A 216 -10.96 0.48 -2.84
CA LEU A 216 -9.87 1.44 -2.78
C LEU A 216 -8.86 1.25 -3.93
N PHE A 217 -8.58 0.00 -4.31
CA PHE A 217 -7.70 -0.30 -5.43
C PHE A 217 -8.28 0.22 -6.76
N ASP A 218 -9.58 0.04 -6.96
CA ASP A 218 -10.28 0.53 -8.15
C ASP A 218 -10.50 2.05 -8.12
N GLY A 219 -10.23 2.70 -6.99
CA GLY A 219 -10.47 4.13 -6.77
C GLY A 219 -11.95 4.49 -6.79
N GLY A 220 -12.80 3.50 -6.54
CA GLY A 220 -14.24 3.64 -6.47
C GLY A 220 -14.71 4.32 -5.18
N GLY A 221 -16.01 4.61 -5.16
CA GLY A 221 -16.71 5.13 -4.01
C GLY A 221 -17.38 4.03 -3.19
N ASN A 222 -17.80 4.35 -2.00
CA ASN A 222 -18.54 3.46 -1.12
C ASN A 222 -19.64 4.20 -0.37
N THR A 223 -20.70 3.48 -0.04
CA THR A 223 -21.75 3.95 0.86
C THR A 223 -21.86 2.96 2.01
N SER A 224 -21.48 3.41 3.22
CA SER A 224 -21.57 2.59 4.42
C SER A 224 -22.64 3.12 5.37
N TYR A 225 -23.36 2.22 6.02
CA TYR A 225 -24.38 2.52 7.04
C TYR A 225 -23.91 2.01 8.39
N GLY A 226 -23.43 2.90 9.24
CA GLY A 226 -23.03 2.55 10.61
C GLY A 226 -24.17 2.73 11.61
N VAL A 227 -24.32 1.77 12.54
CA VAL A 227 -25.37 1.79 13.56
C VAL A 227 -25.28 3.03 14.46
N VAL A 228 -24.07 3.52 14.73
CA VAL A 228 -23.80 4.64 15.66
C VAL A 228 -23.51 5.94 14.93
N ALA A 229 -22.98 5.90 13.73
CA ALA A 229 -22.41 7.05 13.03
C ALA A 229 -23.22 7.54 11.82
N GLY A 230 -24.33 6.88 11.49
CA GLY A 230 -25.16 7.19 10.34
C GLY A 230 -24.56 6.73 9.01
N ALA A 231 -25.19 7.17 7.91
CA ALA A 231 -24.71 6.87 6.54
C ALA A 231 -23.48 7.71 6.21
N ARG A 232 -22.51 7.09 5.56
CA ARG A 232 -21.32 7.74 5.02
C ARG A 232 -21.23 7.39 3.55
N HIS A 233 -20.83 8.35 2.76
CA HIS A 233 -20.77 8.20 1.32
C HIS A 233 -19.61 9.01 0.76
N TYR A 234 -18.89 8.42 -0.17
CA TYR A 234 -17.93 9.07 -1.07
C TYR A 234 -18.04 8.42 -2.45
N ASP A 235 -17.86 9.20 -3.51
CA ASP A 235 -18.00 8.73 -4.90
C ASP A 235 -16.68 8.20 -5.46
N ALA A 236 -15.54 8.71 -4.97
CA ALA A 236 -14.24 8.33 -5.45
C ALA A 236 -13.16 8.40 -4.36
N SER A 237 -12.14 7.57 -4.50
CA SER A 237 -10.98 7.55 -3.62
C SER A 237 -9.67 7.56 -4.41
N MET A 238 -8.59 8.06 -3.79
CA MET A 238 -7.23 8.01 -4.29
C MET A 238 -6.32 7.57 -3.15
N VAL A 239 -6.31 6.27 -2.90
CA VAL A 239 -5.55 5.69 -1.80
C VAL A 239 -4.50 4.76 -2.36
N SER A 240 -3.24 5.03 -2.06
CA SER A 240 -2.13 4.12 -2.32
C SER A 240 -1.78 3.34 -1.05
N VAL A 241 -1.25 2.15 -1.20
CA VAL A 241 -0.90 1.27 -0.08
C VAL A 241 0.54 0.80 -0.22
N PHE A 242 1.29 0.95 0.85
CA PHE A 242 2.63 0.38 0.97
C PHE A 242 2.79 -0.38 2.26
N GLY A 243 3.41 -1.56 2.20
CA GLY A 243 3.73 -2.30 3.40
C GLY A 243 4.95 -3.20 3.25
N ASN A 244 5.63 -3.42 4.37
CA ASN A 244 6.72 -4.39 4.46
C ASN A 244 6.17 -5.71 5.02
N ILE A 245 6.60 -6.83 4.44
CA ILE A 245 6.19 -8.16 4.91
C ILE A 245 7.40 -9.09 4.96
N GLN A 246 7.41 -10.00 5.92
CA GLN A 246 8.40 -11.07 5.99
C GLN A 246 7.96 -12.25 5.12
N PRO A 247 8.87 -12.97 4.44
CA PRO A 247 8.52 -14.11 3.59
C PRO A 247 7.69 -15.17 4.33
N SER A 248 8.06 -15.51 5.57
CA SER A 248 7.30 -16.45 6.41
C SER A 248 5.86 -16.03 6.66
N SER A 249 5.60 -14.72 6.79
CA SER A 249 4.25 -14.19 7.00
C SER A 249 3.49 -14.07 5.68
N ALA A 250 4.15 -13.73 4.58
CA ALA A 250 3.53 -13.64 3.26
C ALA A 250 2.95 -15.00 2.82
N PHE A 251 3.71 -16.07 3.00
CA PHE A 251 3.27 -17.42 2.60
C PHE A 251 2.26 -18.04 3.58
N SER A 252 2.26 -17.66 4.85
CA SER A 252 1.28 -18.16 5.83
C SER A 252 -0.10 -17.53 5.66
N THR A 253 -0.19 -16.32 5.15
CA THR A 253 -1.46 -15.61 4.90
C THR A 253 -2.07 -15.94 3.53
N ALA A 254 -1.24 -16.30 2.54
CA ALA A 254 -1.71 -16.64 1.19
C ALA A 254 -2.38 -18.02 1.07
N SER A 255 -2.40 -18.87 2.12
CA SER A 255 -2.94 -20.20 2.02
C SER A 255 -3.56 -20.76 3.31
N PRO A 256 -4.85 -20.47 3.58
CA PRO A 256 -5.53 -21.09 4.73
C PRO A 256 -5.95 -22.56 4.50
N GLN A 257 -5.90 -23.11 3.29
CA GLN A 257 -6.49 -24.42 2.99
C GLN A 257 -5.70 -25.34 2.05
N VAL A 258 -4.45 -25.04 1.72
CA VAL A 258 -3.64 -26.01 0.98
C VAL A 258 -2.90 -26.90 1.98
N PRO A 259 -3.04 -28.24 1.91
CA PRO A 259 -2.23 -29.16 2.73
C PRO A 259 -0.75 -28.81 2.57
N LYS A 260 0.03 -28.92 3.65
CA LYS A 260 1.46 -28.52 3.71
C LYS A 260 2.38 -29.18 2.65
N SER A 261 1.83 -29.93 1.72
CA SER A 261 2.51 -30.60 0.61
C SER A 261 2.49 -29.84 -0.73
N GLN A 262 1.80 -28.68 -0.82
CA GLN A 262 1.74 -27.91 -2.08
C GLN A 262 1.95 -26.42 -1.80
N CYS A 263 3.22 -26.00 -1.77
CA CYS A 263 3.57 -24.58 -1.79
C CYS A 263 3.49 -24.07 -3.23
N HIS A 264 2.39 -23.44 -3.61
CA HIS A 264 2.30 -22.68 -4.84
C HIS A 264 2.61 -21.21 -4.56
N CYS A 265 3.65 -20.68 -5.19
CA CYS A 265 3.91 -19.25 -5.24
C CYS A 265 2.83 -18.57 -6.07
N VAL A 266 1.98 -17.78 -5.44
CA VAL A 266 1.07 -16.87 -6.16
C VAL A 266 1.78 -15.54 -6.30
N PRO A 267 1.99 -15.02 -7.52
CA PRO A 267 2.50 -13.68 -7.70
C PRO A 267 1.42 -12.69 -7.25
N VAL A 268 1.74 -11.84 -6.29
CA VAL A 268 0.98 -10.62 -6.02
C VAL A 268 1.46 -9.60 -7.05
N VAL A 269 0.61 -9.30 -8.02
CA VAL A 269 0.81 -8.22 -9.00
C VAL A 269 0.58 -6.88 -8.32
#